data_411ae44b0e3168bf1aa94d8d89be8959
#
_entry.id   411ae44b0e3168bf1aa94d8d89be8959
#
_cell.length_a   1.000
_cell.length_b   1.000
_cell.length_c   1.000
_cell.angle_alpha   90.00
_cell.angle_beta   90.00
_cell.angle_gamma   90.00
#
_symmetry.space_group_name_H-M   'P 1'
#
loop_
_entity.id
_entity.type
_entity.pdbx_description
1 polymer ?
#
loop_
_entity_poly.entity_id
_entity_poly.type
_entity_poly.pdbx_seq_one_letter_code
_entity_poly.pdbx_strand_id
1 'polypeptide(L)'
;YKMDVYGIRDGTAGLIKRPVDAIQLTYKTFEGYLLRQGGTFLGSTNKGNPFKIPTENGKHVDKSKEIIEGYHSMKLDGLIIIGGDGSMQILKKLAKDGDMKIVAIPKTIDNDVGATESSIGFHTAVDVATQALDNLQSTAASHRRSMILEVMGRDAGHIALNAGIAGGADIILIPELKYSIDGIINKLNSMKKNDIQHSLIIVAEAVKKADGSRVVHKYMDGEQRLSLIHI
;
A
#
# COMPACT_ATOMS: atom_id res chain seq x y z
N TYR A 1 -26.21 16.18 11.02
CA TYR A 1 -26.36 16.68 9.65
C TYR A 1 -27.28 15.71 8.89
N LYS A 2 -28.28 16.26 8.18
CA LYS A 2 -29.10 15.46 7.24
C LYS A 2 -28.35 15.43 5.91
N MET A 3 -27.60 14.36 5.65
CA MET A 3 -26.91 14.12 4.38
C MET A 3 -27.34 12.74 3.87
N ASP A 4 -27.61 12.65 2.58
CA ASP A 4 -27.75 11.38 1.89
C ASP A 4 -26.35 10.94 1.42
N VAL A 5 -25.90 9.79 1.86
CA VAL A 5 -24.57 9.26 1.54
C VAL A 5 -24.71 8.06 0.62
N TYR A 6 -23.96 8.07 -0.47
CA TYR A 6 -23.93 6.99 -1.46
C TYR A 6 -22.53 6.38 -1.53
N GLY A 7 -22.46 5.07 -1.49
CA GLY A 7 -21.24 4.31 -1.73
C GLY A 7 -21.14 3.90 -3.20
N ILE A 8 -20.14 4.42 -3.90
CA ILE A 8 -19.88 4.04 -5.30
C ILE A 8 -19.14 2.70 -5.30
N ARG A 9 -19.66 1.71 -6.06
CA ARG A 9 -19.04 0.39 -6.16
C ARG A 9 -17.83 0.41 -7.08
N ASP A 10 -16.83 -0.39 -6.72
CA ASP A 10 -15.61 -0.58 -7.52
C ASP A 10 -14.90 0.74 -7.88
N GLY A 11 -14.94 1.74 -6.96
CA GLY A 11 -14.30 3.03 -7.15
C GLY A 11 -14.80 3.76 -8.40
N THR A 12 -13.88 4.29 -9.23
CA THR A 12 -14.24 5.03 -10.45
C THR A 12 -14.97 4.18 -11.50
N ALA A 13 -14.84 2.86 -11.44
CA ALA A 13 -15.57 1.97 -12.38
C ALA A 13 -17.07 2.05 -12.20
N GLY A 14 -17.56 2.24 -10.96
CA GLY A 14 -18.99 2.43 -10.69
C GLY A 14 -19.54 3.73 -11.29
N LEU A 15 -18.73 4.79 -11.33
CA LEU A 15 -19.12 6.07 -11.95
C LEU A 15 -19.22 6.01 -13.48
N ILE A 16 -18.55 5.03 -14.12
CA ILE A 16 -18.62 4.84 -15.58
C ILE A 16 -19.93 4.16 -15.98
N LYS A 17 -20.49 3.30 -15.12
CA LYS A 17 -21.72 2.57 -15.43
C LYS A 17 -22.94 3.48 -15.60
N ARG A 18 -23.90 3.05 -16.40
CA ARG A 18 -25.18 3.74 -16.60
C ARG A 18 -26.35 2.74 -16.41
N PRO A 19 -27.17 2.89 -15.36
CA PRO A 19 -27.07 3.88 -14.28
C PRO A 19 -25.77 3.70 -13.47
N VAL A 20 -25.34 4.75 -12.76
CA VAL A 20 -24.18 4.70 -11.87
C VAL A 20 -24.39 3.58 -10.84
N ASP A 21 -23.36 2.76 -10.66
CA ASP A 21 -23.40 1.64 -9.70
C ASP A 21 -23.07 2.14 -8.30
N ALA A 22 -24.10 2.53 -7.58
CA ALA A 22 -24.02 3.09 -6.24
C ALA A 22 -25.12 2.54 -5.34
N ILE A 23 -24.85 2.51 -4.03
CA ILE A 23 -25.83 2.14 -3.01
C ILE A 23 -25.97 3.27 -2.00
N GLN A 24 -27.19 3.53 -1.55
CA GLN A 24 -27.40 4.46 -0.44
C GLN A 24 -26.87 3.82 0.86
N LEU A 25 -26.03 4.57 1.56
CA LEU A 25 -25.48 4.15 2.85
C LEU A 25 -26.38 4.65 3.98
N THR A 26 -26.89 3.72 4.76
CA THR A 26 -27.74 3.99 5.92
C THR A 26 -27.12 3.39 7.17
N TYR A 27 -27.66 3.71 8.35
CA TYR A 27 -27.21 3.07 9.58
C TYR A 27 -27.30 1.54 9.50
N LYS A 28 -28.32 0.99 8.83
CA LYS A 28 -28.47 -0.46 8.62
C LYS A 28 -27.32 -1.05 7.81
N THR A 29 -26.71 -0.29 6.91
CA THR A 29 -25.56 -0.74 6.12
C THR A 29 -24.37 -1.09 7.02
N PHE A 30 -24.24 -0.45 8.17
CA PHE A 30 -23.12 -0.60 9.10
C PHE A 30 -23.47 -1.44 10.34
N GLU A 31 -24.63 -2.09 10.36
CA GLU A 31 -25.01 -3.00 11.44
C GLU A 31 -24.18 -4.29 11.40
N GLY A 32 -24.02 -4.92 12.56
CA GLY A 32 -23.37 -6.21 12.71
C GLY A 32 -21.84 -6.16 12.64
N TYR A 33 -21.26 -7.06 11.86
CA TYR A 33 -19.81 -7.30 11.83
C TYR A 33 -19.05 -6.38 10.88
N LEU A 34 -19.72 -5.61 10.04
CA LEU A 34 -19.07 -4.81 8.97
C LEU A 34 -17.97 -3.88 9.52
N LEU A 35 -18.20 -3.24 10.68
CA LEU A 35 -17.21 -2.36 11.32
C LEU A 35 -15.95 -3.09 11.82
N ARG A 36 -15.99 -4.43 11.89
CA ARG A 36 -14.87 -5.27 12.32
C ARG A 36 -14.25 -6.05 11.16
N GLN A 37 -14.78 -5.88 9.96
CA GLN A 37 -14.32 -6.57 8.77
C GLN A 37 -13.26 -5.72 8.06
N GLY A 38 -12.15 -6.36 7.66
CA GLY A 38 -11.17 -5.74 6.77
C GLY A 38 -11.66 -5.63 5.33
N GLY A 39 -10.95 -4.86 4.53
CA GLY A 39 -11.28 -4.65 3.12
C GLY A 39 -12.39 -3.61 2.92
N THR A 40 -13.11 -3.72 1.83
CA THR A 40 -14.21 -2.82 1.50
C THR A 40 -15.38 -3.57 0.88
N PHE A 41 -16.58 -3.41 1.41
CA PHE A 41 -17.80 -4.00 0.85
C PHE A 41 -18.28 -3.29 -0.44
N LEU A 42 -17.76 -2.10 -0.69
CA LEU A 42 -18.00 -1.38 -1.94
C LEU A 42 -17.14 -1.88 -3.09
N GLY A 43 -16.11 -2.69 -2.78
CA GLY A 43 -15.09 -3.04 -3.75
C GLY A 43 -14.10 -1.91 -4.01
N SER A 44 -13.15 -2.17 -4.86
CA SER A 44 -12.15 -1.20 -5.29
C SER A 44 -11.68 -1.51 -6.70
N THR A 45 -11.11 -0.52 -7.37
CA THR A 45 -10.38 -0.75 -8.62
C THR A 45 -8.92 -0.34 -8.44
N ASN A 46 -8.03 -1.27 -8.72
CA ASN A 46 -6.58 -1.06 -8.76
C ASN A 46 -6.03 -1.25 -10.18
N LYS A 47 -6.90 -1.57 -11.14
CA LYS A 47 -6.52 -1.82 -12.53
C LYS A 47 -6.83 -0.59 -13.38
N GLY A 48 -5.75 0.00 -13.87
CA GLY A 48 -5.80 0.98 -14.93
C GLY A 48 -5.95 2.43 -14.46
N ASN A 49 -5.38 3.27 -15.29
CA ASN A 49 -5.57 4.71 -15.23
C ASN A 49 -6.83 5.03 -16.07
N PRO A 50 -7.87 5.69 -15.53
CA PRO A 50 -9.10 6.00 -16.29
C PRO A 50 -8.86 6.85 -17.54
N PHE A 51 -7.74 7.56 -17.61
CA PHE A 51 -7.29 8.29 -18.79
C PHE A 51 -6.63 7.38 -19.86
N LYS A 52 -6.33 6.10 -19.52
CA LYS A 52 -5.63 5.15 -20.40
C LYS A 52 -6.06 3.71 -20.08
N ILE A 53 -7.36 3.41 -20.23
CA ILE A 53 -7.87 2.05 -20.01
C ILE A 53 -7.48 1.19 -21.20
N PRO A 54 -6.79 0.05 -21.02
CA PRO A 54 -6.46 -0.84 -22.13
C PRO A 54 -7.73 -1.51 -22.67
N THR A 55 -7.82 -1.60 -24.00
CA THR A 55 -8.88 -2.33 -24.68
C THR A 55 -8.35 -3.65 -25.23
N GLU A 56 -9.23 -4.59 -25.55
CA GLU A 56 -8.89 -5.90 -26.14
C GLU A 56 -8.02 -5.79 -27.41
N ASN A 57 -8.13 -4.69 -28.13
CA ASN A 57 -7.39 -4.43 -29.36
C ASN A 57 -6.02 -3.74 -29.10
N GLY A 58 -5.53 -3.72 -27.86
CA GLY A 58 -4.25 -3.08 -27.50
C GLY A 58 -4.23 -1.54 -27.54
N LYS A 59 -5.37 -0.91 -27.84
CA LYS A 59 -5.54 0.56 -27.78
C LYS A 59 -5.91 0.99 -26.37
N HIS A 60 -5.64 2.25 -26.05
CA HIS A 60 -6.06 2.85 -24.80
C HIS A 60 -7.26 3.79 -25.05
N VAL A 61 -8.24 3.76 -24.15
CA VAL A 61 -9.40 4.64 -24.17
C VAL A 61 -9.42 5.48 -22.92
N ASP A 62 -9.69 6.77 -23.07
CA ASP A 62 -9.91 7.70 -21.98
C ASP A 62 -11.38 7.66 -21.57
N LYS A 63 -11.63 7.28 -20.31
CA LYS A 63 -12.95 7.20 -19.68
C LYS A 63 -13.21 8.31 -18.66
N SER A 64 -12.35 9.33 -18.64
CA SER A 64 -12.46 10.43 -17.67
C SER A 64 -13.76 11.20 -17.79
N LYS A 65 -14.24 11.41 -19.02
CA LYS A 65 -15.52 12.11 -19.27
C LYS A 65 -16.71 11.35 -18.69
N GLU A 66 -16.76 10.01 -18.89
CA GLU A 66 -17.83 9.18 -18.35
C GLU A 66 -17.86 9.17 -16.82
N ILE A 67 -16.68 9.27 -16.16
CA ILE A 67 -16.60 9.39 -14.70
C ILE A 67 -17.17 10.73 -14.24
N ILE A 68 -16.76 11.83 -14.89
CA ILE A 68 -17.26 13.19 -14.60
C ILE A 68 -18.77 13.29 -14.79
N GLU A 69 -19.27 12.77 -15.92
CA GLU A 69 -20.70 12.69 -16.18
C GLU A 69 -21.46 11.86 -15.13
N GLY A 70 -20.85 10.74 -14.69
CA GLY A 70 -21.42 9.92 -13.61
C GLY A 70 -21.57 10.70 -12.31
N TYR A 71 -20.56 11.45 -11.91
CA TYR A 71 -20.59 12.31 -10.73
C TYR A 71 -21.73 13.36 -10.84
N HIS A 72 -21.80 14.09 -11.94
CA HIS A 72 -22.81 15.14 -12.14
C HIS A 72 -24.23 14.56 -12.30
N SER A 73 -24.39 13.39 -12.93
CA SER A 73 -25.69 12.75 -13.11
C SER A 73 -26.36 12.36 -11.79
N MET A 74 -25.55 12.05 -10.77
CA MET A 74 -26.03 11.77 -9.41
C MET A 74 -26.30 13.05 -8.59
N LYS A 75 -25.98 14.24 -9.12
CA LYS A 75 -26.15 15.53 -8.43
C LYS A 75 -25.46 15.55 -7.06
N LEU A 76 -24.26 14.99 -6.99
CA LEU A 76 -23.50 14.92 -5.75
C LEU A 76 -22.97 16.32 -5.37
N ASP A 77 -23.12 16.69 -4.09
CA ASP A 77 -22.53 17.92 -3.53
C ASP A 77 -21.02 17.83 -3.35
N GLY A 78 -20.51 16.62 -3.19
CA GLY A 78 -19.08 16.31 -3.04
C GLY A 78 -18.80 14.82 -3.07
N LEU A 79 -17.53 14.47 -3.24
CA LEU A 79 -17.05 13.10 -3.27
C LEU A 79 -15.92 12.92 -2.26
N ILE A 80 -16.07 11.95 -1.37
CA ILE A 80 -15.01 11.51 -0.48
C ILE A 80 -14.29 10.34 -1.14
N ILE A 81 -12.98 10.43 -1.20
CA ILE A 81 -12.13 9.42 -1.83
C ILE A 81 -11.18 8.85 -0.80
N ILE A 82 -11.13 7.53 -0.70
CA ILE A 82 -10.26 6.80 0.20
C ILE A 82 -9.29 5.98 -0.66
N GLY A 83 -7.98 6.32 -0.62
CA GLY A 83 -7.01 5.64 -1.47
C GLY A 83 -5.57 6.04 -1.20
N GLY A 84 -4.63 5.44 -1.94
CA GLY A 84 -3.21 5.76 -1.92
C GLY A 84 -2.82 6.86 -2.91
N ASP A 85 -1.52 7.14 -3.01
CA ASP A 85 -0.95 8.23 -3.82
C ASP A 85 -1.42 8.21 -5.28
N GLY A 86 -1.37 7.06 -5.95
CA GLY A 86 -1.82 6.95 -7.35
C GLY A 86 -3.29 7.31 -7.55
N SER A 87 -4.18 6.93 -6.60
CA SER A 87 -5.59 7.33 -6.63
C SER A 87 -5.76 8.83 -6.44
N MET A 88 -4.97 9.43 -5.54
CA MET A 88 -5.03 10.88 -5.27
C MET A 88 -4.63 11.69 -6.50
N GLN A 89 -3.59 11.28 -7.22
CA GLN A 89 -3.14 11.94 -8.45
C GLN A 89 -4.21 11.89 -9.56
N ILE A 90 -4.81 10.71 -9.79
CA ILE A 90 -5.88 10.50 -10.77
C ILE A 90 -7.07 11.41 -10.45
N LEU A 91 -7.50 11.41 -9.20
CA LEU A 91 -8.70 12.09 -8.77
C LEU A 91 -8.53 13.60 -8.67
N LYS A 92 -7.32 14.08 -8.35
CA LYS A 92 -6.95 15.50 -8.46
C LYS A 92 -7.15 16.01 -9.90
N LYS A 93 -6.75 15.21 -10.90
CA LYS A 93 -6.94 15.58 -12.30
C LYS A 93 -8.42 15.55 -12.69
N LEU A 94 -9.17 14.52 -12.32
CA LEU A 94 -10.63 14.43 -12.57
C LEU A 94 -11.38 15.60 -11.91
N ALA A 95 -11.01 15.95 -10.67
CA ALA A 95 -11.60 17.08 -9.95
C ALA A 95 -11.44 18.40 -10.72
N LYS A 96 -10.22 18.64 -11.21
CA LYS A 96 -9.90 19.85 -11.98
C LYS A 96 -10.62 19.88 -13.33
N ASP A 97 -10.60 18.76 -14.06
CA ASP A 97 -11.17 18.67 -15.41
C ASP A 97 -12.71 18.69 -15.40
N GLY A 98 -13.33 18.22 -14.31
CA GLY A 98 -14.77 18.08 -14.17
C GLY A 98 -15.46 19.01 -13.17
N ASP A 99 -14.74 19.98 -12.60
CA ASP A 99 -15.24 20.85 -11.52
C ASP A 99 -15.91 20.05 -10.38
N MET A 100 -15.26 18.95 -9.97
CA MET A 100 -15.78 18.06 -8.93
C MET A 100 -15.24 18.48 -7.56
N LYS A 101 -16.12 18.63 -6.58
CA LYS A 101 -15.71 18.87 -5.18
C LYS A 101 -15.25 17.55 -4.55
N ILE A 102 -13.98 17.47 -4.21
CA ILE A 102 -13.37 16.24 -3.71
C ILE A 102 -12.66 16.47 -2.39
N VAL A 103 -12.84 15.54 -1.46
CA VAL A 103 -12.04 15.40 -0.24
C VAL A 103 -11.36 14.03 -0.26
N ALA A 104 -10.06 14.02 -0.09
CA ALA A 104 -9.25 12.80 -0.15
C ALA A 104 -8.83 12.35 1.26
N ILE A 105 -8.97 11.06 1.54
CA ILE A 105 -8.52 10.41 2.79
C ILE A 105 -7.40 9.44 2.43
N PRO A 106 -6.16 9.69 2.88
CA PRO A 106 -5.02 8.80 2.61
C PRO A 106 -5.22 7.43 3.26
N LYS A 107 -5.24 6.39 2.44
CA LYS A 107 -5.34 4.98 2.86
C LYS A 107 -4.35 4.17 2.03
N THR A 108 -3.24 3.84 2.66
CA THR A 108 -2.19 2.94 2.16
C THR A 108 -1.36 2.46 3.34
N ILE A 109 -0.81 1.27 3.25
CA ILE A 109 0.13 0.76 4.26
C ILE A 109 1.52 1.40 4.09
N ASP A 110 1.83 1.95 2.93
CA ASP A 110 3.16 2.42 2.54
C ASP A 110 3.55 3.74 3.22
N ASN A 111 2.56 4.52 3.68
CA ASN A 111 2.72 5.86 4.28
C ASN A 111 3.50 6.83 3.37
N ASP A 112 3.28 6.74 2.06
CA ASP A 112 4.01 7.46 1.01
C ASP A 112 3.23 8.65 0.42
N VAL A 113 2.10 9.02 1.02
CA VAL A 113 1.27 10.15 0.58
C VAL A 113 1.81 11.46 1.15
N GLY A 114 2.24 12.36 0.27
CA GLY A 114 2.78 13.66 0.66
C GLY A 114 1.81 14.50 1.52
N ALA A 115 2.35 15.31 2.43
CA ALA A 115 1.61 16.12 3.38
C ALA A 115 0.69 15.33 4.35
N THR A 116 0.98 14.05 4.53
CA THR A 116 0.27 13.15 5.45
C THR A 116 1.26 12.62 6.49
N GLU A 117 0.96 12.79 7.77
CA GLU A 117 1.79 12.24 8.84
C GLU A 117 1.63 10.72 8.90
N SER A 118 0.38 10.26 8.87
CA SER A 118 0.05 8.84 8.92
C SER A 118 -1.17 8.50 8.08
N SER A 119 -1.02 7.55 7.16
CA SER A 119 -2.12 7.05 6.35
C SER A 119 -2.87 5.91 7.06
N ILE A 120 -4.17 5.79 6.77
CA ILE A 120 -4.98 4.67 7.27
C ILE A 120 -4.41 3.35 6.75
N GLY A 121 -4.12 2.44 7.68
CA GLY A 121 -3.55 1.13 7.40
C GLY A 121 -2.05 1.00 7.71
N PHE A 122 -1.30 2.10 7.77
CA PHE A 122 0.13 2.08 8.05
C PHE A 122 0.45 1.46 9.42
N HIS A 123 -0.16 1.96 10.50
CA HIS A 123 0.09 1.44 11.85
C HIS A 123 -0.29 -0.04 11.97
N THR A 124 -1.39 -0.46 11.36
CA THR A 124 -1.78 -1.88 11.31
C THR A 124 -0.71 -2.73 10.62
N ALA A 125 -0.13 -2.25 9.54
CA ALA A 125 0.95 -2.96 8.85
C ALA A 125 2.23 -3.04 9.70
N VAL A 126 2.57 -1.96 10.41
CA VAL A 126 3.69 -1.95 11.37
C VAL A 126 3.47 -2.95 12.49
N ASP A 127 2.27 -2.99 13.09
CA ASP A 127 1.94 -3.94 14.15
C ASP A 127 2.07 -5.40 13.68
N VAL A 128 1.54 -5.72 12.49
CA VAL A 128 1.62 -7.07 11.91
C VAL A 128 3.09 -7.46 11.65
N ALA A 129 3.89 -6.54 11.12
CA ALA A 129 5.31 -6.79 10.86
C ALA A 129 6.12 -6.96 12.18
N THR A 130 5.81 -6.14 13.20
CA THR A 130 6.43 -6.27 14.53
C THR A 130 6.11 -7.62 15.16
N GLN A 131 4.84 -8.04 15.12
CA GLN A 131 4.44 -9.36 15.62
C GLN A 131 5.11 -10.51 14.86
N ALA A 132 5.33 -10.35 13.55
CA ALA A 132 6.07 -11.33 12.77
C ALA A 132 7.54 -11.43 13.21
N LEU A 133 8.20 -10.30 13.52
CA LEU A 133 9.56 -10.29 14.10
C LEU A 133 9.60 -11.00 15.46
N ASP A 134 8.64 -10.72 16.35
CA ASP A 134 8.54 -11.37 17.66
C ASP A 134 8.41 -12.90 17.52
N ASN A 135 7.60 -13.36 16.58
CA ASN A 135 7.44 -14.79 16.29
C ASN A 135 8.73 -15.43 15.76
N LEU A 136 9.52 -14.69 14.97
CA LEU A 136 10.80 -15.19 14.45
C LEU A 136 11.92 -15.24 15.51
N GLN A 137 11.84 -14.40 16.54
CA GLN A 137 12.88 -14.26 17.57
C GLN A 137 13.20 -15.60 18.25
N SER A 138 12.19 -16.33 18.71
CA SER A 138 12.37 -17.60 19.40
C SER A 138 12.98 -18.67 18.50
N THR A 139 12.57 -18.71 17.24
CA THR A 139 13.10 -19.64 16.24
C THR A 139 14.55 -19.28 15.87
N ALA A 140 14.85 -18.00 15.67
CA ALA A 140 16.20 -17.50 15.38
C ALA A 140 17.17 -17.90 16.51
N ALA A 141 16.77 -17.66 17.76
CA ALA A 141 17.58 -17.98 18.94
C ALA A 141 17.79 -19.48 19.09
N SER A 142 16.73 -20.30 19.02
CA SER A 142 16.78 -21.74 19.19
C SER A 142 17.66 -22.44 18.16
N HIS A 143 17.63 -21.97 16.92
CA HIS A 143 18.38 -22.56 15.81
C HIS A 143 19.71 -21.84 15.52
N ARG A 144 20.05 -20.78 16.28
CA ARG A 144 21.27 -19.97 16.07
C ARG A 144 21.37 -19.49 14.61
N ARG A 145 20.30 -18.92 14.09
CA ARG A 145 20.19 -18.51 12.68
C ARG A 145 19.90 -17.01 12.57
N SER A 146 20.28 -16.43 11.46
CA SER A 146 19.77 -15.14 11.02
C SER A 146 18.44 -15.36 10.32
N MET A 147 17.40 -14.66 10.76
CA MET A 147 16.08 -14.64 10.10
C MET A 147 15.89 -13.32 9.38
N ILE A 148 15.32 -13.39 8.19
CA ILE A 148 15.04 -12.21 7.37
C ILE A 148 13.54 -12.11 7.19
N LEU A 149 12.98 -10.96 7.55
CA LEU A 149 11.60 -10.59 7.28
C LEU A 149 11.56 -9.54 6.17
N GLU A 150 10.99 -9.89 5.04
CA GLU A 150 10.67 -8.92 3.98
C GLU A 150 9.30 -8.29 4.24
N VAL A 151 9.22 -6.97 4.09
CA VAL A 151 7.97 -6.22 4.23
C VAL A 151 7.72 -5.35 3.01
N MET A 152 6.45 -5.11 2.74
CA MET A 152 5.99 -4.19 1.71
C MET A 152 6.31 -2.74 2.10
N GLY A 153 5.97 -1.81 1.24
CA GLY A 153 6.17 -0.36 1.41
C GLY A 153 6.44 0.34 0.08
N ARG A 154 6.35 -0.38 -1.04
CA ARG A 154 6.66 0.11 -2.40
C ARG A 154 8.05 0.75 -2.44
N ASP A 155 8.14 2.06 -2.69
CA ASP A 155 9.40 2.78 -2.80
C ASP A 155 9.90 3.37 -1.47
N ALA A 156 9.14 3.17 -0.37
CA ALA A 156 9.43 3.71 0.96
C ALA A 156 9.74 2.59 1.97
N GLY A 157 10.67 2.87 2.87
CA GLY A 157 11.07 1.96 3.95
C GLY A 157 10.33 2.16 5.27
N HIS A 158 9.20 2.86 5.29
CA HIS A 158 8.51 3.25 6.53
C HIS A 158 8.08 2.05 7.38
N ILE A 159 7.52 1.00 6.77
CA ILE A 159 7.10 -0.20 7.51
C ILE A 159 8.33 -0.90 8.08
N ALA A 160 9.37 -1.13 7.26
CA ALA A 160 10.59 -1.81 7.70
C ALA A 160 11.28 -1.06 8.85
N LEU A 161 11.35 0.27 8.74
CA LEU A 161 11.98 1.11 9.77
C LEU A 161 11.23 1.03 11.10
N ASN A 162 9.91 1.30 11.07
CA ASN A 162 9.11 1.37 12.29
C ASN A 162 8.96 -0.01 12.94
N ALA A 163 8.66 -1.05 12.16
CA ALA A 163 8.55 -2.42 12.68
C ALA A 163 9.91 -2.96 13.15
N GLY A 164 11.00 -2.62 12.44
CA GLY A 164 12.34 -3.03 12.83
C GLY A 164 12.80 -2.43 14.16
N ILE A 165 12.49 -1.15 14.40
CA ILE A 165 12.77 -0.49 15.69
C ILE A 165 11.89 -1.08 16.79
N ALA A 166 10.58 -1.23 16.56
CA ALA A 166 9.64 -1.75 17.54
C ALA A 166 9.89 -3.22 17.90
N GLY A 167 10.20 -4.07 16.91
CA GLY A 167 10.47 -5.50 17.07
C GLY A 167 11.94 -5.83 17.37
N GLY A 168 12.80 -4.81 17.56
CA GLY A 168 14.18 -5.01 17.95
C GLY A 168 15.04 -5.72 16.89
N ALA A 169 14.83 -5.45 15.61
CA ALA A 169 15.66 -6.00 14.55
C ALA A 169 17.12 -5.51 14.65
N ASP A 170 18.06 -6.44 14.51
CA ASP A 170 19.50 -6.15 14.56
C ASP A 170 19.99 -5.36 13.34
N ILE A 171 19.32 -5.55 12.21
CA ILE A 171 19.61 -4.91 10.91
C ILE A 171 18.30 -4.51 10.25
N ILE A 172 18.20 -3.25 9.82
CA ILE A 172 17.06 -2.68 9.10
C ILE A 172 17.56 -2.19 7.75
N LEU A 173 17.02 -2.74 6.66
CA LEU A 173 17.39 -2.35 5.30
C LEU A 173 16.22 -1.63 4.64
N ILE A 174 16.43 -0.36 4.28
CA ILE A 174 15.43 0.52 3.67
C ILE A 174 15.97 1.14 2.38
N PRO A 175 15.13 1.46 1.40
CA PRO A 175 15.56 1.99 0.10
C PRO A 175 16.19 3.39 0.20
N GLU A 176 15.91 4.14 1.25
CA GLU A 176 16.44 5.48 1.50
C GLU A 176 17.91 5.49 1.90
N LEU A 177 18.43 4.37 2.43
CA LEU A 177 19.80 4.24 2.89
C LEU A 177 20.54 3.18 2.06
N LYS A 178 21.77 3.55 1.65
CA LYS A 178 22.65 2.60 1.00
C LYS A 178 23.18 1.58 2.02
N TYR A 179 23.21 0.33 1.65
CA TYR A 179 23.82 -0.75 2.42
C TYR A 179 24.94 -1.44 1.62
N SER A 180 25.79 -2.18 2.31
CA SER A 180 26.76 -3.08 1.68
C SER A 180 26.69 -4.45 2.33
N ILE A 181 26.92 -5.49 1.55
CA ILE A 181 26.99 -6.86 2.06
C ILE A 181 28.10 -6.99 3.11
N ASP A 182 29.25 -6.37 2.88
CA ASP A 182 30.34 -6.36 3.85
C ASP A 182 29.93 -5.70 5.18
N GLY A 183 29.13 -4.64 5.13
CA GLY A 183 28.57 -4.00 6.33
C GLY A 183 27.69 -4.94 7.13
N ILE A 184 26.81 -5.69 6.45
CA ILE A 184 25.96 -6.71 7.06
C ILE A 184 26.83 -7.82 7.68
N ILE A 185 27.78 -8.36 6.93
CA ILE A 185 28.70 -9.41 7.40
C ILE A 185 29.49 -8.95 8.62
N ASN A 186 30.03 -7.73 8.61
CA ASN A 186 30.76 -7.16 9.71
C ASN A 186 29.90 -7.02 10.98
N LYS A 187 28.65 -6.58 10.85
CA LYS A 187 27.68 -6.52 11.95
C LYS A 187 27.43 -7.91 12.53
N LEU A 188 27.12 -8.90 11.69
CA LEU A 188 26.86 -10.27 12.12
C LEU A 188 28.09 -10.91 12.79
N ASN A 189 29.30 -10.66 12.28
CA ASN A 189 30.54 -11.13 12.89
C ASN A 189 30.81 -10.46 14.24
N SER A 190 30.50 -9.16 14.37
CA SER A 190 30.58 -8.46 15.65
C SER A 190 29.61 -9.06 16.68
N MET A 191 28.38 -9.38 16.28
CA MET A 191 27.41 -10.03 17.16
C MET A 191 27.92 -11.41 17.64
N LYS A 192 28.47 -12.22 16.74
CA LYS A 192 29.08 -13.53 17.09
C LYS A 192 30.25 -13.40 18.07
N LYS A 193 31.09 -12.37 17.93
CA LYS A 193 32.19 -12.11 18.88
C LYS A 193 31.68 -11.78 20.29
N ASN A 194 30.48 -11.24 20.40
CA ASN A 194 29.79 -10.94 21.65
C ASN A 194 28.84 -12.09 22.11
N ASP A 195 29.06 -13.31 21.59
CA ASP A 195 28.28 -14.51 21.89
C ASP A 195 26.81 -14.45 21.49
N ILE A 196 26.42 -13.51 20.60
CA ILE A 196 25.09 -13.42 20.01
C ILE A 196 25.10 -14.22 18.71
N GLN A 197 24.47 -15.41 18.72
CA GLN A 197 24.56 -16.38 17.62
C GLN A 197 23.32 -16.36 16.69
N HIS A 198 22.38 -15.47 16.92
CA HIS A 198 21.19 -15.29 16.09
C HIS A 198 21.03 -13.82 15.74
N SER A 199 20.25 -13.52 14.72
CA SER A 199 19.92 -12.14 14.37
C SER A 199 18.57 -12.06 13.65
N LEU A 200 17.89 -10.91 13.81
CA LEU A 200 16.72 -10.52 13.05
C LEU A 200 17.06 -9.41 12.08
N ILE A 201 16.74 -9.62 10.83
CA ILE A 201 16.94 -8.65 9.75
C ILE A 201 15.58 -8.33 9.15
N ILE A 202 15.21 -7.07 9.07
CA ILE A 202 14.02 -6.63 8.34
C ILE A 202 14.44 -5.88 7.07
N VAL A 203 13.75 -6.17 5.98
CA VAL A 203 14.10 -5.65 4.65
C VAL A 203 12.85 -5.10 3.97
N ALA A 204 12.91 -3.86 3.51
CA ALA A 204 11.88 -3.30 2.64
C ALA A 204 12.00 -3.86 1.22
N GLU A 205 10.87 -4.18 0.56
CA GLU A 205 10.83 -4.75 -0.80
C GLU A 205 11.56 -3.91 -1.88
N ALA A 206 11.71 -2.61 -1.66
CA ALA A 206 12.34 -1.69 -2.61
C ALA A 206 13.82 -1.43 -2.36
N VAL A 207 14.46 -2.20 -1.51
CA VAL A 207 15.90 -2.08 -1.23
C VAL A 207 16.70 -2.18 -2.53
N LYS A 208 17.72 -1.32 -2.66
CA LYS A 208 18.54 -1.21 -3.86
C LYS A 208 19.94 -1.74 -3.61
N LYS A 209 20.51 -2.42 -4.61
CA LYS A 209 21.92 -2.80 -4.63
C LYS A 209 22.84 -1.58 -4.63
N ALA A 210 24.12 -1.79 -4.43
CA ALA A 210 25.13 -0.71 -4.43
C ALA A 210 25.15 0.08 -5.77
N ASP A 211 24.82 -0.57 -6.89
CA ASP A 211 24.71 0.04 -8.22
C ASP A 211 23.41 0.82 -8.44
N GLY A 212 22.52 0.89 -7.43
CA GLY A 212 21.23 1.55 -7.51
C GLY A 212 20.11 0.72 -8.17
N SER A 213 20.41 -0.48 -8.67
CA SER A 213 19.39 -1.40 -9.19
C SER A 213 18.58 -2.01 -8.04
N ARG A 214 17.29 -2.29 -8.29
CA ARG A 214 16.45 -3.00 -7.32
C ARG A 214 16.86 -4.47 -7.22
N VAL A 215 16.74 -5.05 -6.03
CA VAL A 215 16.93 -6.50 -5.78
C VAL A 215 15.69 -7.30 -6.17
N VAL A 216 14.94 -6.86 -7.14
CA VAL A 216 13.64 -7.44 -7.53
C VAL A 216 13.79 -8.34 -8.74
N HIS A 217 13.18 -9.54 -8.71
CA HIS A 217 12.98 -10.36 -9.91
C HIS A 217 11.69 -9.96 -10.63
N LYS A 218 11.77 -9.77 -11.95
CA LYS A 218 10.60 -9.65 -12.82
C LYS A 218 9.96 -11.03 -12.95
N TYR A 219 8.72 -11.18 -12.50
CA TYR A 219 7.92 -12.34 -12.88
C TYR A 219 7.49 -12.26 -14.34
N MET A 220 7.39 -13.42 -15.01
CA MET A 220 7.15 -13.52 -16.45
C MET A 220 5.77 -13.06 -16.93
N ASP A 221 4.87 -12.67 -16.02
CA ASP A 221 3.47 -12.33 -16.33
C ASP A 221 3.22 -10.83 -16.57
N GLY A 222 4.28 -10.03 -16.76
CA GLY A 222 4.14 -8.60 -17.06
C GLY A 222 3.72 -7.72 -15.87
N GLU A 223 3.31 -8.28 -14.75
CA GLU A 223 3.09 -7.55 -13.50
C GLU A 223 4.40 -7.40 -12.74
N GLN A 224 4.81 -6.17 -12.47
CA GLN A 224 5.92 -5.88 -11.57
C GLN A 224 5.44 -6.15 -10.14
N ARG A 225 5.61 -7.37 -9.66
CA ARG A 225 5.53 -7.66 -8.23
C ARG A 225 6.88 -7.36 -7.62
N LEU A 226 6.89 -6.46 -6.67
CA LEU A 226 8.06 -6.22 -5.83
C LEU A 226 8.07 -7.38 -4.83
N SER A 227 9.02 -8.29 -4.95
CA SER A 227 9.27 -9.36 -3.99
C SER A 227 10.73 -9.76 -4.05
N LEU A 228 11.35 -9.85 -2.87
CA LEU A 228 12.66 -10.46 -2.72
C LEU A 228 12.46 -11.97 -2.71
N ILE A 229 12.82 -12.66 -3.79
CA ILE A 229 12.84 -14.10 -3.77
C ILE A 229 14.10 -14.56 -3.04
N HIS A 230 13.84 -15.26 -1.95
CA HIS A 230 14.75 -16.11 -1.16
C HIS A 230 16.25 -15.94 -1.41
N ILE A 231 16.91 -15.34 -0.46
CA ILE A 231 18.33 -15.52 -0.22
C ILE A 231 18.52 -16.71 0.73
#